data_00dff35a52aa2abf35e879b09eb9db14
#
_entry.id   00dff35a52aa2abf35e879b09eb9db14
#
_cell.length_a   1.000
_cell.length_b   1.000
_cell.length_c   1.000
_cell.angle_alpha   90.00
_cell.angle_beta   90.00
_cell.angle_gamma   90.00
#
_symmetry.space_group_name_H-M   'P 1'
#
loop_
_entity.id
_entity.type
_entity.pdbx_description
1 polymer ?
#
loop_
_entity_poly.entity_id
_entity_poly.type
_entity_poly.pdbx_seq_one_letter_code
_entity_poly.pdbx_strand_id
1 'polypeptide(L)'
;MDSYSPWYYLSIHHKKVEPIDESLKKHFNTFIHKSVVYKKTKSKVIKKEKQTISGLLFIQGDKHAIQTFLKDFWPGISLVKDCASGDTAQIADTAMRPFMRMSQVEPTRIRFMPNPIGHYAEGNPLLRITSGPLAGMEGYKIRISRDKCFVTTLGGITVAIGGVHRETFENLPEEIDGMVRGER
;
A
#
# COMPACT_ATOMS: atom_id res chain seq x y z
N MET A 1 13.36 -16.82 -6.90
CA MET A 1 12.14 -16.28 -6.23
C MET A 1 11.31 -15.60 -7.28
N ASP A 2 10.11 -16.11 -7.50
CA ASP A 2 9.25 -15.65 -8.58
C ASP A 2 8.88 -14.18 -8.41
N SER A 3 9.35 -13.38 -9.35
CA SER A 3 9.19 -11.91 -9.42
C SER A 3 7.74 -11.44 -9.56
N TYR A 4 6.78 -12.36 -9.55
CA TYR A 4 5.36 -12.11 -9.80
C TYR A 4 4.43 -12.50 -8.65
N SER A 5 4.95 -12.95 -7.52
CA SER A 5 4.10 -13.28 -6.38
C SER A 5 3.43 -12.02 -5.84
N PRO A 6 2.13 -12.07 -5.52
CA PRO A 6 1.42 -10.94 -4.97
C PRO A 6 1.95 -10.56 -3.58
N TRP A 7 1.67 -9.34 -3.18
CA TRP A 7 1.90 -8.85 -1.84
C TRP A 7 0.63 -9.02 -1.00
N TYR A 8 0.86 -9.26 0.28
CA TYR A 8 -0.14 -9.32 1.34
C TYR A 8 0.29 -8.40 2.48
N TYR A 9 -0.51 -8.28 3.52
CA TYR A 9 -0.10 -7.55 4.70
C TYR A 9 -0.67 -8.14 5.98
N LEU A 10 0.02 -7.81 7.07
CA LEU A 10 -0.31 -8.16 8.43
C LEU A 10 -0.65 -6.89 9.20
N SER A 11 -1.66 -6.97 10.07
CA SER A 11 -1.95 -5.95 11.07
C SER A 11 -1.72 -6.56 12.44
N ILE A 12 -0.62 -6.17 13.09
CA ILE A 12 -0.12 -6.78 14.33
C ILE A 12 0.19 -5.73 15.37
N HIS A 13 0.32 -6.12 16.62
CA HIS A 13 0.68 -5.18 17.66
C HIS A 13 2.09 -4.58 17.39
N HIS A 14 2.25 -3.27 17.50
CA HIS A 14 3.45 -2.53 17.12
C HIS A 14 4.77 -3.08 17.72
N LYS A 15 4.73 -3.58 18.95
CA LYS A 15 5.90 -4.18 19.63
C LYS A 15 6.34 -5.51 19.03
N LYS A 16 5.46 -6.18 18.27
CA LYS A 16 5.75 -7.48 17.64
C LYS A 16 6.19 -7.34 16.19
N VAL A 17 6.12 -6.15 15.59
CA VAL A 17 6.44 -5.95 14.17
C VAL A 17 7.88 -6.32 13.85
N GLU A 18 8.85 -5.79 14.59
CA GLU A 18 10.26 -6.04 14.34
C GLU A 18 10.66 -7.50 14.52
N PRO A 19 10.30 -8.19 15.63
CA PRO A 19 10.60 -9.62 15.78
C PRO A 19 9.99 -10.50 14.68
N ILE A 20 8.77 -10.18 14.26
CA ILE A 20 8.09 -10.93 13.20
C ILE A 20 8.74 -10.65 11.84
N ASP A 21 9.05 -9.39 11.54
CA ASP A 21 9.74 -8.99 10.32
C ASP A 21 11.12 -9.68 10.19
N GLU A 22 11.91 -9.72 11.25
CA GLU A 22 13.20 -10.42 11.28
C GLU A 22 13.06 -11.93 11.03
N SER A 23 11.99 -12.54 11.57
CA SER A 23 11.69 -13.95 11.32
C SER A 23 11.27 -14.20 9.88
N LEU A 24 10.37 -13.38 9.34
CA LEU A 24 9.83 -13.53 7.99
C LEU A 24 10.85 -13.22 6.89
N LYS A 25 11.73 -12.25 7.08
CA LYS A 25 12.78 -11.87 6.11
C LYS A 25 13.72 -13.00 5.72
N LYS A 26 13.84 -14.03 6.54
CA LYS A 26 14.67 -15.20 6.24
C LYS A 26 14.07 -16.08 5.13
N HIS A 27 12.76 -15.95 4.87
CA HIS A 27 12.00 -16.81 3.98
C HIS A 27 11.21 -16.05 2.90
N PHE A 28 10.82 -14.79 3.19
CA PHE A 28 9.94 -13.99 2.35
C PHE A 28 10.48 -12.56 2.18
N ASN A 29 10.02 -11.87 1.15
CA ASN A 29 10.27 -10.43 1.04
C ASN A 29 9.29 -9.68 1.95
N THR A 30 9.79 -8.78 2.78
CA THR A 30 8.96 -7.97 3.67
C THR A 30 9.23 -6.48 3.47
N PHE A 31 8.25 -5.66 3.80
CA PHE A 31 8.39 -4.21 3.74
C PHE A 31 7.58 -3.52 4.86
N ILE A 32 8.19 -2.54 5.50
CA ILE A 32 7.56 -1.67 6.50
C ILE A 32 7.74 -0.23 6.04
N HIS A 33 6.62 0.49 5.87
CA HIS A 33 6.68 1.93 5.58
C HIS A 33 7.03 2.70 6.85
N LYS A 34 8.16 3.41 6.80
CA LYS A 34 8.65 4.24 7.91
C LYS A 34 8.70 5.70 7.50
N SER A 35 8.23 6.57 8.36
CA SER A 35 8.40 8.01 8.25
C SER A 35 9.50 8.50 9.18
N VAL A 36 10.13 9.60 8.78
CA VAL A 36 11.16 10.24 9.57
C VAL A 36 10.53 11.30 10.47
N VAL A 37 10.72 11.16 11.76
CA VAL A 37 10.28 12.14 12.76
C VAL A 37 11.51 12.80 13.38
N TYR A 38 11.56 14.13 13.35
CA TYR A 38 12.60 14.89 14.03
C TYR A 38 12.14 15.26 15.43
N LYS A 39 12.82 14.70 16.44
CA LYS A 39 12.56 15.05 17.84
C LYS A 39 13.59 16.07 18.30
N LYS A 40 13.12 17.28 18.61
CA LYS A 40 13.98 18.34 19.19
C LYS A 40 14.11 18.10 20.70
N THR A 41 15.34 17.88 21.15
CA THR A 41 15.71 17.90 22.58
C THR A 41 16.41 19.22 22.90
N LYS A 42 16.62 19.52 24.18
CA LYS A 42 17.25 20.79 24.60
C LYS A 42 18.62 21.07 23.95
N SER A 43 19.34 20.04 23.51
CA SER A 43 20.69 20.16 22.96
C SER A 43 20.90 19.59 21.55
N LYS A 44 19.97 18.79 21.04
CA LYS A 44 20.13 18.10 19.73
C LYS A 44 18.79 17.88 19.03
N VAL A 45 18.84 17.85 17.69
CA VAL A 45 17.75 17.34 16.87
C VAL A 45 18.07 15.87 16.55
N ILE A 46 17.23 14.96 17.04
CA ILE A 46 17.37 13.53 16.82
C ILE A 46 16.42 13.13 15.70
N LYS A 47 16.98 12.57 14.63
CA LYS A 47 16.24 11.92 13.56
C LYS A 47 15.84 10.53 14.03
N LYS A 48 14.54 10.23 14.08
CA LYS A 48 14.01 8.92 14.44
C LYS A 48 13.11 8.41 13.34
N GLU A 49 13.36 7.19 12.89
CA GLU A 49 12.44 6.48 12.01
C GLU A 49 11.31 5.87 12.84
N LYS A 50 10.09 6.05 12.38
CA LYS A 50 8.89 5.51 13.01
C LYS A 50 8.00 4.88 11.95
N GLN A 51 7.41 3.74 12.26
CA GLN A 51 6.35 3.17 11.42
C GLN A 51 5.23 4.18 11.24
N THR A 52 4.82 4.42 10.00
CA THR A 52 3.78 5.40 9.70
C THR A 52 2.41 4.90 10.16
N ILE A 53 2.10 3.63 9.85
CA ILE A 53 0.99 2.92 10.47
C ILE A 53 1.57 1.90 11.43
N SER A 54 1.19 2.05 12.69
CA SER A 54 1.61 1.15 13.75
C SER A 54 1.08 -0.26 13.49
N GLY A 55 1.97 -1.23 13.39
CA GLY A 55 1.60 -2.62 13.23
C GLY A 55 1.37 -3.11 11.80
N LEU A 56 1.58 -2.27 10.78
CA LEU A 56 1.44 -2.66 9.37
C LEU A 56 2.77 -3.23 8.84
N LEU A 57 2.72 -4.47 8.35
CA LEU A 57 3.83 -5.18 7.73
C LEU A 57 3.39 -5.81 6.41
N PHE A 58 4.03 -5.44 5.31
CA PHE A 58 3.80 -6.04 3.99
C PHE A 58 4.71 -7.26 3.79
N ILE A 59 4.19 -8.28 3.09
CA ILE A 59 4.89 -9.53 2.81
C ILE A 59 4.58 -10.03 1.41
N GLN A 60 5.59 -10.47 0.68
CA GLN A 60 5.48 -11.04 -0.64
C GLN A 60 5.86 -12.51 -0.64
N GLY A 61 5.06 -13.34 -1.29
CA GLY A 61 5.35 -14.76 -1.45
C GLY A 61 4.10 -15.58 -1.76
N ASP A 62 4.26 -16.89 -1.75
CA ASP A 62 3.12 -17.80 -1.86
C ASP A 62 2.22 -17.71 -0.62
N LYS A 63 0.93 -17.50 -0.85
CA LYS A 63 -0.08 -17.34 0.21
C LYS A 63 -0.07 -18.49 1.20
N HIS A 64 -0.05 -19.71 0.69
CA HIS A 64 -0.13 -20.91 1.52
C HIS A 64 1.13 -21.10 2.36
N ALA A 65 2.30 -20.87 1.76
CA ALA A 65 3.58 -20.92 2.46
C ALA A 65 3.64 -19.89 3.60
N ILE A 66 3.18 -18.65 3.35
CA ILE A 66 3.12 -17.60 4.37
C ILE A 66 2.16 -18.01 5.51
N GLN A 67 0.97 -18.49 5.18
CA GLN A 67 -0.03 -18.89 6.19
C GLN A 67 0.46 -20.07 7.04
N THR A 68 1.12 -21.04 6.43
CA THR A 68 1.72 -22.19 7.15
C THR A 68 2.81 -21.70 8.11
N PHE A 69 3.72 -20.85 7.62
CA PHE A 69 4.78 -20.28 8.45
C PHE A 69 4.21 -19.50 9.64
N LEU A 70 3.22 -18.65 9.41
CA LEU A 70 2.59 -17.88 10.50
C LEU A 70 1.92 -18.79 11.53
N LYS A 71 1.22 -19.84 11.07
CA LYS A 71 0.56 -20.81 11.95
C LYS A 71 1.57 -21.53 12.85
N ASP A 72 2.73 -21.91 12.30
CA ASP A 72 3.73 -22.70 13.00
C ASP A 72 4.58 -21.87 13.98
N PHE A 73 4.95 -20.66 13.59
CA PHE A 73 5.88 -19.82 14.36
C PHE A 73 5.21 -18.65 15.09
N TRP A 74 4.07 -18.18 14.61
CA TRP A 74 3.37 -16.99 15.14
C TRP A 74 1.86 -17.23 15.26
N PRO A 75 1.42 -18.21 16.07
CA PRO A 75 0.02 -18.54 16.21
C PRO A 75 -0.81 -17.32 16.65
N GLY A 76 -1.97 -17.16 16.04
CA GLY A 76 -2.85 -16.00 16.26
C GLY A 76 -2.56 -14.80 15.37
N ILE A 77 -1.53 -14.86 14.51
CA ILE A 77 -1.27 -13.87 13.47
C ILE A 77 -1.68 -14.42 12.12
N SER A 78 -2.40 -13.63 11.35
CA SER A 78 -2.91 -14.03 10.03
C SER A 78 -2.81 -12.87 9.03
N LEU A 79 -2.81 -13.22 7.75
CA LEU A 79 -2.94 -12.24 6.67
C LEU A 79 -4.29 -11.53 6.78
N VAL A 80 -4.29 -10.23 6.53
CA VAL A 80 -5.52 -9.42 6.55
C VAL A 80 -6.44 -9.84 5.41
N LYS A 81 -7.72 -9.89 5.71
CA LYS A 81 -8.77 -10.19 4.74
C LYS A 81 -9.39 -8.90 4.21
N ASP A 82 -9.77 -8.93 2.95
CA ASP A 82 -10.61 -7.90 2.36
C ASP A 82 -12.03 -8.02 2.95
N CYS A 83 -12.53 -6.92 3.49
CA CYS A 83 -13.86 -6.90 4.12
C CYS A 83 -15.01 -7.12 3.11
N ALA A 84 -14.80 -6.81 1.83
CA ALA A 84 -15.81 -6.93 0.80
C ALA A 84 -15.94 -8.37 0.27
N SER A 85 -14.82 -9.02 0.00
CA SER A 85 -14.79 -10.38 -0.53
C SER A 85 -14.68 -11.47 0.53
N GLY A 86 -14.15 -11.15 1.71
CA GLY A 86 -13.78 -12.12 2.75
C GLY A 86 -12.50 -12.90 2.46
N ASP A 87 -11.91 -12.72 1.27
CA ASP A 87 -10.64 -13.33 0.87
C ASP A 87 -9.45 -12.59 1.46
N THR A 88 -8.27 -13.20 1.38
CA THR A 88 -7.03 -12.53 1.76
C THR A 88 -6.79 -11.32 0.86
N ALA A 89 -6.62 -10.15 1.45
CA ALA A 89 -6.33 -8.92 0.72
C ALA A 89 -5.00 -9.04 -0.03
N GLN A 90 -5.02 -8.81 -1.34
CA GLN A 90 -3.86 -8.89 -2.22
C GLN A 90 -3.50 -7.52 -2.77
N ILE A 91 -2.21 -7.31 -2.97
CA ILE A 91 -1.67 -6.11 -3.61
C ILE A 91 -0.86 -6.55 -4.81
N ALA A 92 -1.18 -6.03 -5.97
CA ALA A 92 -0.40 -6.27 -7.19
C ALA A 92 1.01 -5.68 -7.04
N ASP A 93 2.01 -6.39 -7.54
CA ASP A 93 3.40 -5.91 -7.51
C ASP A 93 3.58 -4.59 -8.28
N THR A 94 2.78 -4.38 -9.33
CA THR A 94 2.70 -3.11 -10.09
C THR A 94 2.28 -1.90 -9.26
N ALA A 95 1.51 -2.11 -8.19
CA ALA A 95 1.16 -1.07 -7.23
C ALA A 95 2.18 -0.99 -6.08
N MET A 96 2.65 -2.14 -5.61
CA MET A 96 3.54 -2.19 -4.44
C MET A 96 4.95 -1.66 -4.75
N ARG A 97 5.54 -1.97 -5.90
CA ARG A 97 6.89 -1.49 -6.26
C ARG A 97 7.01 0.03 -6.32
N PRO A 98 6.15 0.77 -7.02
CA PRO A 98 6.20 2.23 -7.01
C PRO A 98 5.99 2.82 -5.61
N PHE A 99 5.07 2.23 -4.83
CA PHE A 99 4.85 2.62 -3.44
C PHE A 99 6.11 2.46 -2.58
N MET A 100 6.78 1.31 -2.63
CA MET A 100 8.02 1.07 -1.90
C MET A 100 9.12 2.04 -2.32
N ARG A 101 9.26 2.30 -3.63
CA ARG A 101 10.24 3.25 -4.16
C ARG A 101 9.98 4.66 -3.62
N MET A 102 8.74 5.13 -3.66
CA MET A 102 8.37 6.43 -3.12
C MET A 102 8.58 6.49 -1.61
N SER A 103 8.28 5.42 -0.89
CA SER A 103 8.51 5.32 0.56
C SER A 103 9.98 5.48 0.96
N GLN A 104 10.90 5.04 0.10
CA GLN A 104 12.34 5.16 0.33
C GLN A 104 12.88 6.55 -0.05
N VAL A 105 12.37 7.14 -1.14
CA VAL A 105 12.88 8.40 -1.68
C VAL A 105 12.25 9.61 -0.98
N GLU A 106 10.92 9.63 -0.89
CA GLU A 106 10.16 10.75 -0.35
C GLU A 106 8.98 10.27 0.53
N PRO A 107 9.25 9.64 1.67
CA PRO A 107 8.21 9.05 2.51
C PRO A 107 7.16 10.07 3.00
N THR A 108 7.51 11.33 3.10
CA THR A 108 6.63 12.42 3.52
C THR A 108 5.52 12.74 2.52
N ARG A 109 5.67 12.34 1.26
CA ARG A 109 4.62 12.49 0.24
C ARG A 109 3.48 11.48 0.44
N ILE A 110 3.71 10.39 1.17
CA ILE A 110 2.74 9.32 1.37
C ILE A 110 1.91 9.61 2.63
N ARG A 111 0.58 9.55 2.47
CA ARG A 111 -0.39 9.64 3.56
C ARG A 111 -1.36 8.47 3.46
N PHE A 112 -1.60 7.82 4.56
CA PHE A 112 -2.65 6.81 4.67
C PHE A 112 -3.97 7.51 4.98
N MET A 113 -5.00 7.17 4.22
CA MET A 113 -6.29 7.83 4.27
C MET A 113 -7.29 7.02 5.09
N PRO A 114 -8.17 7.69 5.86
CA PRO A 114 -9.11 7.00 6.74
C PRO A 114 -10.29 6.37 6.00
N ASN A 115 -10.64 6.90 4.81
CA ASN A 115 -11.80 6.44 4.05
C ASN A 115 -11.38 5.46 2.96
N PRO A 116 -12.26 4.54 2.55
CA PRO A 116 -12.01 3.63 1.44
C PRO A 116 -11.87 4.39 0.13
N ILE A 117 -11.21 3.76 -0.86
CA ILE A 117 -10.92 4.38 -2.17
C ILE A 117 -12.16 4.91 -2.87
N GLY A 118 -13.30 4.23 -2.75
CA GLY A 118 -14.56 4.65 -3.36
C GLY A 118 -15.01 6.06 -2.96
N HIS A 119 -14.69 6.50 -1.75
CA HIS A 119 -14.97 7.87 -1.30
C HIS A 119 -14.23 8.92 -2.11
N TYR A 120 -13.06 8.60 -2.63
CA TYR A 120 -12.19 9.49 -3.41
C TYR A 120 -12.36 9.30 -4.92
N ALA A 121 -12.93 8.17 -5.34
CA ALA A 121 -13.17 7.84 -6.74
C ALA A 121 -14.35 8.60 -7.34
N GLU A 122 -15.35 8.91 -6.53
CA GLU A 122 -16.60 9.51 -6.99
C GLU A 122 -16.35 10.81 -7.77
N GLY A 123 -16.84 10.85 -9.02
CA GLY A 123 -16.71 11.99 -9.92
C GLY A 123 -15.31 12.21 -10.50
N ASN A 124 -14.36 11.30 -10.29
CA ASN A 124 -13.01 11.40 -10.81
C ASN A 124 -12.69 10.23 -11.75
N PRO A 125 -12.03 10.47 -12.90
CA PRO A 125 -11.64 9.40 -13.81
C PRO A 125 -10.53 8.55 -13.19
N LEU A 126 -10.55 7.25 -13.48
CA LEU A 126 -9.43 6.36 -13.16
C LEU A 126 -8.26 6.67 -14.09
N LEU A 127 -7.10 6.90 -13.51
CA LEU A 127 -5.88 7.27 -14.21
C LEU A 127 -4.77 6.26 -13.92
N ARG A 128 -3.87 6.10 -14.91
CA ARG A 128 -2.57 5.46 -14.71
C ARG A 128 -1.46 6.49 -14.84
N ILE A 129 -0.49 6.45 -13.93
CA ILE A 129 0.72 7.27 -14.01
C ILE A 129 1.65 6.65 -15.05
N THR A 130 2.11 7.44 -16.02
CA THR A 130 2.93 6.97 -17.15
C THR A 130 4.40 7.38 -17.03
N SER A 131 4.74 8.27 -16.10
CA SER A 131 6.12 8.75 -15.92
C SER A 131 6.53 8.84 -14.45
N GLY A 132 7.85 8.92 -14.24
CA GLY A 132 8.43 9.12 -12.92
C GLY A 132 8.46 7.86 -12.02
N PRO A 133 8.79 8.04 -10.74
CA PRO A 133 8.94 6.93 -9.79
C PRO A 133 7.66 6.15 -9.53
N LEU A 134 6.51 6.76 -9.81
CA LEU A 134 5.17 6.19 -9.58
C LEU A 134 4.58 5.55 -10.85
N ALA A 135 5.32 5.49 -11.95
CA ALA A 135 4.83 4.93 -13.20
C ALA A 135 4.27 3.51 -13.02
N GLY A 136 3.10 3.27 -13.61
CA GLY A 136 2.35 2.02 -13.50
C GLY A 136 1.30 2.00 -12.39
N MET A 137 1.29 2.95 -11.47
CA MET A 137 0.23 3.04 -10.46
C MET A 137 -1.08 3.52 -11.07
N GLU A 138 -2.17 2.91 -10.62
CA GLU A 138 -3.54 3.27 -11.00
C GLU A 138 -4.27 3.89 -9.81
N GLY A 139 -5.09 4.89 -10.08
CA GLY A 139 -5.83 5.60 -9.03
C GLY A 139 -6.46 6.90 -9.53
N TYR A 140 -6.76 7.78 -8.62
CA TYR A 140 -7.53 9.00 -8.86
C TYR A 140 -6.71 10.25 -8.49
N LYS A 141 -6.75 11.26 -9.36
CA LYS A 141 -6.13 12.55 -9.08
C LYS A 141 -7.16 13.48 -8.44
N ILE A 142 -6.95 13.79 -7.17
CA ILE A 142 -7.87 14.60 -6.39
C ILE A 142 -7.15 15.74 -5.66
N ARG A 143 -7.91 16.68 -5.15
CA ARG A 143 -7.39 17.78 -4.35
C ARG A 143 -7.70 17.55 -2.86
N ILE A 144 -6.66 17.43 -2.06
CA ILE A 144 -6.75 17.28 -0.61
C ILE A 144 -6.06 18.48 0.03
N SER A 145 -6.81 19.30 0.77
CA SER A 145 -6.26 20.46 1.52
C SER A 145 -5.32 21.35 0.70
N ARG A 146 -5.74 21.76 -0.51
CA ARG A 146 -5.00 22.59 -1.48
C ARG A 146 -3.87 21.86 -2.25
N ASP A 147 -3.54 20.66 -1.91
CA ASP A 147 -2.53 19.85 -2.60
C ASP A 147 -3.18 18.92 -3.63
N LYS A 148 -2.54 18.76 -4.79
CA LYS A 148 -2.94 17.76 -5.80
C LYS A 148 -2.30 16.43 -5.41
N CYS A 149 -3.15 15.48 -5.05
CA CYS A 149 -2.73 14.15 -4.64
C CYS A 149 -3.21 13.09 -5.64
N PHE A 150 -2.43 12.03 -5.75
CA PHE A 150 -2.84 10.80 -6.42
C PHE A 150 -3.26 9.80 -5.35
N VAL A 151 -4.50 9.32 -5.43
CA VAL A 151 -5.06 8.40 -4.43
C VAL A 151 -5.22 7.03 -5.07
N THR A 152 -4.67 6.04 -4.41
CA THR A 152 -4.69 4.64 -4.84
C THR A 152 -5.01 3.72 -3.67
N THR A 153 -5.17 2.44 -3.95
CA THR A 153 -5.37 1.41 -2.93
C THR A 153 -4.27 0.36 -2.94
N LEU A 154 -3.89 -0.10 -1.77
CA LEU A 154 -2.98 -1.21 -1.56
C LEU A 154 -3.72 -2.28 -0.75
N GLY A 155 -4.39 -3.22 -1.45
CA GLY A 155 -5.15 -4.29 -0.80
C GLY A 155 -6.24 -3.80 0.15
N GLY A 156 -6.96 -2.72 -0.22
CA GLY A 156 -8.00 -2.09 0.60
C GLY A 156 -7.50 -0.94 1.49
N ILE A 157 -6.19 -0.77 1.65
CA ILE A 157 -5.61 0.40 2.33
C ILE A 157 -5.56 1.56 1.34
N THR A 158 -6.23 2.67 1.65
CA THR A 158 -6.21 3.86 0.81
C THR A 158 -4.99 4.71 1.11
N VAL A 159 -4.25 5.06 0.06
CA VAL A 159 -3.01 5.85 0.13
C VAL A 159 -3.13 7.06 -0.77
N ALA A 160 -2.79 8.24 -0.25
CA ALA A 160 -2.65 9.47 -1.02
C ALA A 160 -1.17 9.85 -1.15
N ILE A 161 -0.75 10.17 -2.37
CA ILE A 161 0.62 10.61 -2.67
C ILE A 161 0.54 12.06 -3.15
N GLY A 162 1.13 12.96 -2.37
CA GLY A 162 1.16 14.39 -2.67
C GLY A 162 2.21 14.76 -3.71
N GLY A 163 2.12 16.00 -4.22
CA GLY A 163 3.14 16.57 -5.09
C GLY A 163 3.21 15.94 -6.48
N VAL A 164 2.13 15.37 -7.00
CA VAL A 164 2.07 14.69 -8.31
C VAL A 164 1.92 15.64 -9.51
N HIS A 165 2.56 16.79 -9.47
CA HIS A 165 2.47 17.79 -10.52
C HIS A 165 3.46 17.59 -11.69
N ARG A 166 4.44 16.72 -11.50
CA ARG A 166 5.47 16.42 -12.51
C ARG A 166 5.20 15.11 -13.25
N GLU A 167 4.32 14.28 -12.75
CA GLU A 167 3.93 13.01 -13.35
C GLU A 167 2.95 13.23 -14.51
N THR A 168 3.05 12.38 -15.53
CA THR A 168 2.09 12.32 -16.63
C THR A 168 1.08 11.21 -16.39
N PHE A 169 -0.12 11.39 -16.91
CA PHE A 169 -1.25 10.50 -16.66
C PHE A 169 -1.92 10.11 -17.96
N GLU A 170 -2.45 8.89 -18.02
CA GLU A 170 -3.38 8.43 -19.04
C GLU A 170 -4.72 8.05 -18.41
N ASN A 171 -5.83 8.32 -19.13
CA ASN A 171 -7.13 7.85 -18.71
C ASN A 171 -7.24 6.36 -18.97
N LEU A 172 -7.69 5.61 -17.98
CA LEU A 172 -8.10 4.24 -18.17
C LEU A 172 -9.57 4.19 -18.56
N PRO A 173 -9.98 3.30 -19.48
CA PRO A 173 -11.39 3.09 -19.78
C PRO A 173 -12.10 2.67 -18.49
N GLU A 174 -13.25 3.28 -18.22
CA GLU A 174 -14.16 2.75 -17.21
C GLU A 174 -14.56 1.35 -17.69
N GLU A 175 -14.29 0.31 -16.88
CA GLU A 175 -14.90 -0.99 -17.12
C GLU A 175 -16.41 -0.81 -16.96
N ILE A 176 -17.10 -0.72 -18.09
CA ILE A 176 -18.55 -0.82 -18.14
C ILE A 176 -18.83 -2.27 -17.76
N ASP A 177 -19.18 -2.45 -16.51
CA ASP A 177 -19.58 -3.75 -15.96
C ASP A 177 -20.70 -4.32 -16.84
N GLY A 178 -20.39 -5.42 -17.53
CA GLY A 178 -21.14 -5.94 -18.66
C GLY A 178 -22.59 -6.27 -18.35
N MET A 179 -23.48 -5.40 -18.71
CA MET A 179 -24.88 -5.75 -18.98
C MET A 179 -25.03 -6.09 -20.46
N VAL A 180 -24.70 -7.31 -20.83
CA VAL A 180 -25.31 -7.93 -22.00
C VAL A 180 -26.77 -8.20 -21.66
N ARG A 181 -27.63 -7.23 -21.91
CA ARG A 181 -29.04 -7.49 -22.10
C ARG A 181 -29.22 -8.01 -23.53
N GLY A 182 -29.40 -9.33 -23.61
CA GLY A 182 -29.83 -9.96 -24.83
C GLY A 182 -31.15 -9.32 -25.31
N GLU A 183 -31.10 -8.76 -26.50
CA GLU A 183 -32.30 -8.46 -27.28
C GLU A 183 -32.98 -9.79 -27.68
N ARG A 184 -34.25 -9.84 -27.38
CA ARG A 184 -35.27 -10.56 -28.17
C ARG A 184 -36.40 -9.65 -28.45
#